data_f241e882e64823d013f5b9b74f24d722
#
_entry.id   f241e882e64823d013f5b9b74f24d722
#
_cell.length_a   1.000
_cell.length_b   1.000
_cell.length_c   1.000
_cell.angle_alpha   90.00
_cell.angle_beta   90.00
_cell.angle_gamma   90.00
#
_symmetry.space_group_name_H-M   'P 1'
#
loop_
_entity.id
_entity.type
_entity.pdbx_description
1 polymer ?
#
loop_
_entity_poly.entity_id
_entity_poly.type
_entity_poly.pdbx_seq_one_letter_code
_entity_poly.pdbx_strand_id
1 'polypeptide(L)'
;MAPVNLLIVGAGSRGTGYASYAAAHPDEVQIVGVAEPREIYRQRLIDEYSIAPENVFADWRAAAAVEKFADAVVVATQDAMHVEPAEAFAAKGYHMLLEKPMAPDEEGCRRIHQAVKTAGVMLAVCHVVRYTTVTQKIKQLLDQGAIGDIVSVQRLEPVGYWHQAHSFVRGNWRNEAESSAMLLAKSCHDVDWLRYILGVPCKKVSSFGNLKHFRAEQKPAGAAARCLDCDLASECAYAAQKIYLGRVRDGQTGWPVDVLTPDVDEEAVLQ
;
A
#
# COMPACT_ATOMS: atom_id res chain seq x y z
N MET A 1 -15.17 -25.70 3.88
CA MET A 1 -15.20 -25.19 2.49
C MET A 1 -13.79 -25.39 1.97
N ALA A 2 -13.58 -25.51 0.67
CA ALA A 2 -12.23 -25.51 0.13
C ALA A 2 -11.62 -24.10 0.37
N PRO A 3 -10.28 -23.99 0.59
CA PRO A 3 -9.61 -22.72 0.74
C PRO A 3 -9.73 -21.88 -0.55
N VAL A 4 -9.72 -20.57 -0.40
CA VAL A 4 -9.73 -19.63 -1.52
C VAL A 4 -8.30 -19.55 -2.11
N ASN A 5 -8.18 -19.80 -3.40
CA ASN A 5 -6.91 -19.72 -4.11
C ASN A 5 -6.63 -18.28 -4.54
N LEU A 6 -5.47 -17.74 -4.16
CA LEU A 6 -5.06 -16.37 -4.47
C LEU A 6 -3.85 -16.32 -5.39
N LEU A 7 -3.91 -15.40 -6.37
CA LEU A 7 -2.78 -14.92 -7.13
C LEU A 7 -2.29 -13.59 -6.53
N ILE A 8 -0.99 -13.46 -6.24
CA ILE A 8 -0.40 -12.21 -5.76
C ILE A 8 0.25 -11.48 -6.93
N VAL A 9 -0.21 -10.27 -7.21
CA VAL A 9 0.35 -9.36 -8.23
C VAL A 9 1.03 -8.19 -7.50
N GLY A 10 2.36 -8.20 -7.51
CA GLY A 10 3.21 -7.34 -6.69
C GLY A 10 3.55 -7.96 -5.34
N ALA A 11 4.77 -8.51 -5.20
CA ALA A 11 5.29 -9.16 -3.99
C ALA A 11 6.13 -8.20 -3.13
N GLY A 12 5.81 -6.91 -3.11
CA GLY A 12 6.37 -5.94 -2.18
C GLY A 12 5.78 -6.10 -0.77
N SER A 13 6.09 -5.16 0.13
CA SER A 13 5.63 -5.19 1.54
C SER A 13 4.12 -5.45 1.67
N ARG A 14 3.28 -4.86 0.81
CA ARG A 14 1.83 -5.05 0.90
C ARG A 14 1.39 -6.42 0.40
N GLY A 15 1.86 -6.84 -0.78
CA GLY A 15 1.52 -8.17 -1.33
C GLY A 15 1.96 -9.31 -0.42
N THR A 16 3.19 -9.24 0.10
CA THR A 16 3.69 -10.21 1.10
C THR A 16 2.88 -10.16 2.40
N GLY A 17 2.50 -8.94 2.86
CA GLY A 17 1.66 -8.78 4.04
C GLY A 17 0.27 -9.39 3.89
N TYR A 18 -0.33 -9.38 2.70
CA TYR A 18 -1.59 -10.09 2.45
C TYR A 18 -1.39 -11.60 2.31
N ALA A 19 -0.30 -12.02 1.66
CA ALA A 19 0.03 -13.43 1.51
C ALA A 19 0.25 -14.10 2.88
N SER A 20 0.80 -13.40 3.88
CA SER A 20 1.05 -13.96 5.21
C SER A 20 -0.22 -14.42 5.94
N TYR A 21 -1.40 -13.93 5.52
CA TYR A 21 -2.67 -14.47 6.03
C TYR A 21 -2.83 -15.97 5.72
N ALA A 22 -2.39 -16.40 4.54
CA ALA A 22 -2.45 -17.80 4.15
C ALA A 22 -1.57 -18.70 5.03
N ALA A 23 -0.41 -18.20 5.49
CA ALA A 23 0.45 -18.94 6.41
C ALA A 23 -0.21 -19.14 7.79
N ALA A 24 -0.99 -18.16 8.26
CA ALA A 24 -1.72 -18.24 9.52
C ALA A 24 -3.06 -19.01 9.41
N HIS A 25 -3.66 -19.05 8.21
CA HIS A 25 -5.00 -19.62 7.95
C HIS A 25 -5.01 -20.49 6.68
N PRO A 26 -4.19 -21.58 6.61
CA PRO A 26 -4.05 -22.40 5.41
C PRO A 26 -5.34 -23.14 5.00
N ASP A 27 -6.25 -23.34 5.93
CA ASP A 27 -7.55 -23.96 5.67
C ASP A 27 -8.55 -22.98 5.01
N GLU A 28 -8.28 -21.67 5.06
CA GLU A 28 -9.13 -20.63 4.49
C GLU A 28 -8.60 -20.10 3.17
N VAL A 29 -7.26 -19.94 3.05
CA VAL A 29 -6.62 -19.29 1.91
C VAL A 29 -5.33 -20.02 1.52
N GLN A 30 -5.09 -20.14 0.22
CA GLN A 30 -3.85 -20.66 -0.36
C GLN A 30 -3.28 -19.68 -1.39
N ILE A 31 -1.98 -19.45 -1.37
CA ILE A 31 -1.29 -18.68 -2.40
C ILE A 31 -0.86 -19.66 -3.49
N VAL A 32 -1.49 -19.57 -4.65
CA VAL A 32 -1.27 -20.52 -5.76
C VAL A 32 -0.52 -19.90 -6.95
N GLY A 33 -0.25 -18.58 -6.91
CA GLY A 33 0.48 -17.91 -7.98
C GLY A 33 1.08 -16.57 -7.54
N VAL A 34 2.11 -16.15 -8.27
CA VAL A 34 2.79 -14.86 -8.06
C VAL A 34 3.17 -14.20 -9.38
N ALA A 35 2.97 -12.89 -9.48
CA ALA A 35 3.48 -12.03 -10.56
C ALA A 35 4.26 -10.87 -9.95
N GLU A 36 5.59 -10.89 -10.05
CA GLU A 36 6.51 -9.88 -9.49
C GLU A 36 7.76 -9.80 -10.37
N PRO A 37 8.14 -8.63 -10.91
CA PRO A 37 9.31 -8.50 -11.78
C PRO A 37 10.63 -8.72 -11.05
N ARG A 38 10.72 -8.37 -9.78
CA ARG A 38 11.95 -8.51 -9.00
C ARG A 38 12.10 -9.96 -8.53
N GLU A 39 13.11 -10.65 -9.04
CA GLU A 39 13.33 -12.08 -8.83
C GLU A 39 13.39 -12.46 -7.34
N ILE A 40 14.13 -11.72 -6.53
CA ILE A 40 14.32 -12.03 -5.12
C ILE A 40 13.00 -11.98 -4.30
N TYR A 41 12.11 -11.02 -4.60
CA TYR A 41 10.80 -10.93 -3.95
C TYR A 41 9.84 -12.01 -4.46
N ARG A 42 9.93 -12.35 -5.74
CA ARG A 42 9.17 -13.43 -6.35
C ARG A 42 9.58 -14.78 -5.75
N GLN A 43 10.89 -15.03 -5.63
CA GLN A 43 11.43 -16.27 -5.09
C GLN A 43 11.02 -16.52 -3.64
N ARG A 44 10.98 -15.48 -2.81
CA ARG A 44 10.47 -15.60 -1.43
C ARG A 44 9.07 -16.19 -1.35
N LEU A 45 8.14 -15.72 -2.18
CA LEU A 45 6.78 -16.27 -2.18
C LEU A 45 6.74 -17.69 -2.75
N ILE A 46 7.58 -18.00 -3.75
CA ILE A 46 7.68 -19.37 -4.30
C ILE A 46 8.10 -20.32 -3.19
N ASP A 47 9.16 -19.99 -2.46
CA ASP A 47 9.72 -20.84 -1.42
C ASP A 47 8.76 -20.98 -0.23
N GLU A 48 8.12 -19.87 0.19
CA GLU A 48 7.22 -19.85 1.34
C GLU A 48 5.92 -20.64 1.11
N TYR A 49 5.34 -20.52 -0.11
CA TYR A 49 4.04 -21.13 -0.43
C TYR A 49 4.13 -22.30 -1.41
N SER A 50 5.31 -22.72 -1.80
CA SER A 50 5.53 -23.83 -2.76
C SER A 50 4.74 -23.65 -4.05
N ILE A 51 4.79 -22.45 -4.63
CA ILE A 51 4.04 -22.09 -5.82
C ILE A 51 4.54 -22.90 -7.02
N ALA A 52 3.62 -23.55 -7.74
CA ALA A 52 3.92 -24.34 -8.92
C ALA A 52 4.58 -23.48 -10.03
N PRO A 53 5.61 -23.96 -10.73
CA PRO A 53 6.37 -23.18 -11.72
C PRO A 53 5.52 -22.55 -12.83
N GLU A 54 4.45 -23.20 -13.25
CA GLU A 54 3.50 -22.70 -14.24
C GLU A 54 2.70 -21.48 -13.78
N ASN A 55 2.65 -21.21 -12.47
CA ASN A 55 1.94 -20.09 -11.85
C ASN A 55 2.89 -18.97 -11.37
N VAL A 56 4.13 -18.99 -11.86
CA VAL A 56 5.17 -18.01 -11.53
C VAL A 56 5.43 -17.10 -12.71
N PHE A 57 5.21 -15.79 -12.51
CA PHE A 57 5.30 -14.80 -13.58
C PHE A 57 6.18 -13.62 -13.18
N ALA A 58 6.98 -13.12 -14.12
CA ALA A 58 7.76 -11.89 -13.94
C ALA A 58 6.94 -10.62 -14.19
N ASP A 59 5.79 -10.74 -14.87
CA ASP A 59 4.90 -9.62 -15.21
C ASP A 59 3.45 -10.05 -15.05
N TRP A 60 2.61 -9.17 -14.55
CA TRP A 60 1.18 -9.43 -14.38
C TRP A 60 0.46 -9.70 -15.71
N ARG A 61 0.96 -9.15 -16.84
CA ARG A 61 0.39 -9.39 -18.16
C ARG A 61 0.51 -10.85 -18.56
N ALA A 62 1.64 -11.48 -18.23
CA ALA A 62 1.84 -12.91 -18.46
C ALA A 62 0.85 -13.74 -17.62
N ALA A 63 0.63 -13.39 -16.37
CA ALA A 63 -0.37 -14.03 -15.50
C ALA A 63 -1.80 -13.82 -16.01
N ALA A 64 -2.12 -12.63 -16.55
CA ALA A 64 -3.43 -12.37 -17.16
C ALA A 64 -3.62 -13.03 -18.53
N ALA A 65 -2.55 -13.45 -19.21
CA ALA A 65 -2.63 -14.10 -20.53
C ALA A 65 -3.05 -15.58 -20.45
N VAL A 66 -2.73 -16.27 -19.36
CA VAL A 66 -3.08 -17.68 -19.15
C VAL A 66 -4.55 -17.86 -18.74
N GLU A 67 -5.06 -19.08 -18.77
CA GLU A 67 -6.39 -19.40 -18.25
C GLU A 67 -6.47 -19.09 -16.74
N LYS A 68 -7.68 -18.79 -16.27
CA LYS A 68 -7.92 -18.53 -14.85
C LYS A 68 -7.59 -19.76 -14.00
N PHE A 69 -6.69 -19.61 -13.02
CA PHE A 69 -6.22 -20.71 -12.15
C PHE A 69 -6.40 -20.41 -10.65
N ALA A 70 -6.88 -19.21 -10.30
CA ALA A 70 -7.15 -18.84 -8.92
C ALA A 70 -8.56 -18.22 -8.78
N ASP A 71 -9.11 -18.20 -7.58
CA ASP A 71 -10.44 -17.64 -7.29
C ASP A 71 -10.39 -16.11 -7.29
N ALA A 72 -9.33 -15.56 -6.71
CA ALA A 72 -9.14 -14.12 -6.61
C ALA A 72 -7.69 -13.71 -6.82
N VAL A 73 -7.50 -12.42 -7.09
CA VAL A 73 -6.20 -11.79 -7.25
C VAL A 73 -6.03 -10.65 -6.24
N VAL A 74 -4.86 -10.58 -5.62
CA VAL A 74 -4.42 -9.42 -4.83
C VAL A 74 -3.58 -8.54 -5.73
N VAL A 75 -4.04 -7.33 -6.05
CA VAL A 75 -3.28 -6.34 -6.82
C VAL A 75 -2.64 -5.36 -5.84
N ALA A 76 -1.33 -5.51 -5.63
CA ALA A 76 -0.51 -4.75 -4.70
C ALA A 76 0.70 -4.11 -5.39
N THR A 77 0.49 -3.63 -6.61
CA THR A 77 1.45 -2.88 -7.41
C THR A 77 1.56 -1.43 -6.95
N GLN A 78 2.31 -0.59 -7.68
CA GLN A 78 2.34 0.85 -7.42
C GLN A 78 1.05 1.51 -7.91
N ASP A 79 0.68 2.64 -7.29
CA ASP A 79 -0.59 3.36 -7.49
C ASP A 79 -0.98 3.54 -8.98
N ALA A 80 -0.02 4.00 -9.80
CA ALA A 80 -0.24 4.21 -11.24
C ALA A 80 -0.43 2.90 -12.05
N MET A 81 -0.12 1.76 -11.46
CA MET A 81 -0.18 0.45 -12.10
C MET A 81 -1.41 -0.37 -11.66
N HIS A 82 -2.43 0.24 -11.06
CA HIS A 82 -3.60 -0.48 -10.58
C HIS A 82 -4.64 -0.72 -11.67
N VAL A 83 -4.83 0.23 -12.59
CA VAL A 83 -5.95 0.22 -13.54
C VAL A 83 -5.89 -0.95 -14.52
N GLU A 84 -4.77 -1.09 -15.24
CA GLU A 84 -4.64 -2.12 -16.28
C GLU A 84 -4.76 -3.56 -15.73
N PRO A 85 -4.05 -3.96 -14.66
CA PRO A 85 -4.23 -5.30 -14.10
C PRO A 85 -5.64 -5.50 -13.55
N ALA A 86 -6.25 -4.50 -12.91
CA ALA A 86 -7.61 -4.63 -12.43
C ALA A 86 -8.62 -4.89 -13.55
N GLU A 87 -8.51 -4.19 -14.68
CA GLU A 87 -9.34 -4.45 -15.86
C GLU A 87 -9.11 -5.84 -16.45
N ALA A 88 -7.82 -6.25 -16.58
CA ALA A 88 -7.46 -7.53 -17.17
C ALA A 88 -7.95 -8.71 -16.33
N PHE A 89 -7.75 -8.68 -15.03
CA PHE A 89 -8.18 -9.76 -14.13
C PHE A 89 -9.71 -9.76 -13.93
N ALA A 90 -10.37 -8.61 -13.93
CA ALA A 90 -11.83 -8.55 -13.94
C ALA A 90 -12.40 -9.23 -15.18
N ALA A 91 -11.87 -8.94 -16.38
CA ALA A 91 -12.29 -9.56 -17.62
C ALA A 91 -12.11 -11.09 -17.64
N LYS A 92 -11.14 -11.61 -16.87
CA LYS A 92 -10.92 -13.05 -16.66
C LYS A 92 -11.82 -13.66 -15.57
N GLY A 93 -12.64 -12.85 -14.90
CA GLY A 93 -13.56 -13.33 -13.87
C GLY A 93 -12.91 -13.55 -12.50
N TYR A 94 -11.77 -12.94 -12.20
CA TYR A 94 -11.18 -12.96 -10.87
C TYR A 94 -11.91 -12.03 -9.92
N HIS A 95 -12.21 -12.49 -8.72
CA HIS A 95 -12.47 -11.58 -7.60
C HIS A 95 -11.19 -10.84 -7.23
N MET A 96 -11.29 -9.65 -6.60
CA MET A 96 -10.12 -8.80 -6.47
C MET A 96 -10.02 -8.12 -5.11
N LEU A 97 -8.83 -8.18 -4.53
CA LEU A 97 -8.38 -7.30 -3.45
C LEU A 97 -7.36 -6.32 -4.04
N LEU A 98 -7.72 -5.04 -4.11
CA LEU A 98 -6.92 -3.98 -4.75
C LEU A 98 -6.33 -3.05 -3.71
N GLU A 99 -5.00 -2.84 -3.73
CA GLU A 99 -4.36 -1.86 -2.85
C GLU A 99 -4.87 -0.42 -3.11
N LYS A 100 -4.80 0.37 -2.04
CA LYS A 100 -5.14 1.79 -2.10
C LYS A 100 -3.91 2.65 -2.54
N PRO A 101 -4.15 3.81 -3.13
CA PRO A 101 -5.42 4.32 -3.64
C PRO A 101 -5.91 3.49 -4.82
N MET A 102 -7.20 3.42 -5.04
CA MET A 102 -7.79 2.60 -6.13
C MET A 102 -7.17 2.92 -7.50
N ALA A 103 -6.94 4.19 -7.79
CA ALA A 103 -6.21 4.71 -8.94
C ALA A 103 -5.69 6.13 -8.62
N PRO A 104 -4.73 6.67 -9.41
CA PRO A 104 -4.22 8.03 -9.21
C PRO A 104 -5.24 9.13 -9.51
N ASP A 105 -6.28 8.83 -10.29
CA ASP A 105 -7.28 9.79 -10.75
C ASP A 105 -8.70 9.20 -10.80
N GLU A 106 -9.67 10.05 -11.05
CA GLU A 106 -11.09 9.69 -11.12
C GLU A 106 -11.39 8.76 -12.31
N GLU A 107 -10.75 9.00 -13.45
CA GLU A 107 -10.97 8.21 -14.66
C GLU A 107 -10.54 6.74 -14.44
N GLY A 108 -9.37 6.52 -13.85
CA GLY A 108 -8.90 5.20 -13.46
C GLY A 108 -9.86 4.49 -12.49
N CYS A 109 -10.36 5.21 -11.49
CA CYS A 109 -11.37 4.67 -10.57
C CYS A 109 -12.66 4.25 -11.31
N ARG A 110 -13.14 5.06 -12.25
CA ARG A 110 -14.33 4.76 -13.06
C ARG A 110 -14.11 3.55 -13.96
N ARG A 111 -12.94 3.44 -14.60
CA ARG A 111 -12.57 2.32 -15.45
C ARG A 111 -12.58 1.00 -14.66
N ILE A 112 -11.91 0.96 -13.52
CA ILE A 112 -11.90 -0.22 -12.64
C ILE A 112 -13.33 -0.59 -12.21
N HIS A 113 -14.11 0.39 -11.74
CA HIS A 113 -15.50 0.16 -11.33
C HIS A 113 -16.33 -0.43 -12.47
N GLN A 114 -16.21 0.11 -13.69
CA GLN A 114 -16.96 -0.37 -14.85
C GLN A 114 -16.53 -1.79 -15.25
N ALA A 115 -15.23 -2.09 -15.25
CA ALA A 115 -14.71 -3.42 -15.57
C ALA A 115 -15.25 -4.48 -14.59
N VAL A 116 -15.15 -4.21 -13.30
CA VAL A 116 -15.65 -5.09 -12.21
C VAL A 116 -17.15 -5.31 -12.33
N LYS A 117 -17.92 -4.23 -12.56
CA LYS A 117 -19.37 -4.29 -12.73
C LYS A 117 -19.77 -5.11 -13.97
N THR A 118 -19.09 -4.91 -15.09
CA THR A 118 -19.35 -5.64 -16.35
C THR A 118 -19.04 -7.13 -16.20
N ALA A 119 -17.95 -7.47 -15.53
CA ALA A 119 -17.55 -8.84 -15.28
C ALA A 119 -18.37 -9.56 -14.18
N GLY A 120 -19.11 -8.83 -13.36
CA GLY A 120 -19.90 -9.39 -12.24
C GLY A 120 -19.03 -9.97 -11.12
N VAL A 121 -17.79 -9.49 -10.98
CA VAL A 121 -16.85 -9.96 -9.95
C VAL A 121 -16.88 -9.07 -8.70
N MET A 122 -16.39 -9.58 -7.58
CA MET A 122 -16.22 -8.79 -6.35
C MET A 122 -14.93 -7.97 -6.43
N LEU A 123 -14.98 -6.74 -5.93
CA LEU A 123 -13.83 -5.88 -5.69
C LEU A 123 -13.86 -5.37 -4.25
N ALA A 124 -12.77 -5.58 -3.53
CA ALA A 124 -12.49 -4.92 -2.26
C ALA A 124 -11.26 -4.04 -2.41
N VAL A 125 -11.38 -2.74 -2.09
CA VAL A 125 -10.24 -1.83 -2.01
C VAL A 125 -9.69 -1.84 -0.59
N CYS A 126 -8.36 -1.90 -0.45
CA CYS A 126 -7.66 -2.08 0.83
C CYS A 126 -7.72 -0.84 1.75
N HIS A 127 -8.92 -0.36 2.05
CA HIS A 127 -9.14 0.65 3.09
C HIS A 127 -9.08 0.01 4.49
N VAL A 128 -7.90 -0.50 4.83
CA VAL A 128 -7.65 -1.34 6.01
C VAL A 128 -8.03 -0.69 7.35
N VAL A 129 -8.06 0.64 7.42
CA VAL A 129 -8.43 1.38 8.64
C VAL A 129 -9.86 1.05 9.08
N ARG A 130 -10.77 0.72 8.17
CA ARG A 130 -12.13 0.26 8.51
C ARG A 130 -12.14 -0.97 9.40
N TYR A 131 -11.16 -1.86 9.23
CA TYR A 131 -11.11 -3.16 9.88
C TYR A 131 -10.29 -3.18 11.17
N THR A 132 -9.73 -2.04 11.57
CA THR A 132 -9.05 -1.96 12.87
C THR A 132 -10.04 -2.11 14.02
N THR A 133 -9.62 -2.77 15.10
CA THR A 133 -10.45 -3.00 16.29
C THR A 133 -11.05 -1.70 16.84
N VAL A 134 -10.27 -0.61 16.81
CA VAL A 134 -10.71 0.72 17.25
C VAL A 134 -11.84 1.24 16.38
N THR A 135 -11.67 1.21 15.04
CA THR A 135 -12.72 1.66 14.10
C THR A 135 -14.00 0.85 14.22
N GLN A 136 -13.87 -0.47 14.31
CA GLN A 136 -15.02 -1.36 14.48
C GLN A 136 -15.77 -1.05 15.81
N LYS A 137 -15.02 -0.80 16.88
CA LYS A 137 -15.63 -0.44 18.16
C LYS A 137 -16.32 0.93 18.12
N ILE A 138 -15.69 1.93 17.50
CA ILE A 138 -16.30 3.24 17.29
C ILE A 138 -17.60 3.10 16.49
N LYS A 139 -17.56 2.39 15.35
CA LYS A 139 -18.75 2.17 14.51
C LYS A 139 -19.86 1.48 15.28
N GLN A 140 -19.54 0.43 16.04
CA GLN A 140 -20.51 -0.27 16.89
C GLN A 140 -21.20 0.67 17.87
N LEU A 141 -20.45 1.52 18.59
CA LEU A 141 -21.01 2.45 19.56
C LEU A 141 -21.91 3.52 18.91
N LEU A 142 -21.49 4.02 17.74
CA LEU A 142 -22.29 4.98 16.97
C LEU A 142 -23.60 4.36 16.49
N ASP A 143 -23.56 3.15 15.95
CA ASP A 143 -24.74 2.43 15.47
C ASP A 143 -25.72 2.08 16.61
N GLN A 144 -25.20 1.94 17.82
CA GLN A 144 -26.01 1.77 19.05
C GLN A 144 -26.58 3.08 19.61
N GLY A 145 -26.25 4.23 18.99
CA GLY A 145 -26.70 5.55 19.48
C GLY A 145 -26.04 6.00 20.77
N ALA A 146 -24.87 5.50 21.13
CA ALA A 146 -24.21 5.78 22.41
C ALA A 146 -23.94 7.27 22.69
N ILE A 147 -23.82 8.08 21.63
CA ILE A 147 -23.63 9.54 21.72
C ILE A 147 -24.75 10.33 21.03
N GLY A 148 -25.82 9.65 20.63
CA GLY A 148 -26.90 10.26 19.81
C GLY A 148 -26.43 10.59 18.38
N ASP A 149 -27.00 11.64 17.80
CA ASP A 149 -26.69 12.07 16.45
C ASP A 149 -25.32 12.74 16.35
N ILE A 150 -24.57 12.42 15.31
CA ILE A 150 -23.27 13.03 15.05
C ILE A 150 -23.48 14.42 14.45
N VAL A 151 -23.08 15.46 15.20
CA VAL A 151 -23.16 16.87 14.75
C VAL A 151 -21.90 17.30 14.02
N SER A 152 -20.72 16.88 14.51
CA SER A 152 -19.44 17.20 13.88
C SER A 152 -18.41 16.10 14.14
N VAL A 153 -17.39 16.04 13.28
CA VAL A 153 -16.24 15.13 13.42
C VAL A 153 -14.97 15.90 13.16
N GLN A 154 -13.98 15.72 14.02
CA GLN A 154 -12.60 16.13 13.78
C GLN A 154 -11.73 14.89 13.61
N ARG A 155 -11.10 14.74 12.46
CA ARG A 155 -10.13 13.69 12.16
C ARG A 155 -8.74 14.30 11.99
N LEU A 156 -7.77 13.78 12.71
CA LEU A 156 -6.37 14.19 12.62
C LEU A 156 -5.54 12.97 12.20
N GLU A 157 -4.74 13.12 11.16
CA GLU A 157 -3.80 12.10 10.67
C GLU A 157 -2.37 12.65 10.68
N PRO A 158 -1.67 12.59 11.84
CA PRO A 158 -0.31 13.10 11.94
C PRO A 158 0.67 12.11 11.33
N VAL A 159 1.27 12.47 10.19
CA VAL A 159 2.35 11.69 9.59
C VAL A 159 3.66 12.04 10.29
N GLY A 160 4.29 11.06 10.93
CA GLY A 160 5.56 11.23 11.62
C GLY A 160 6.68 11.72 10.68
N TYR A 161 7.61 12.53 11.20
CA TYR A 161 8.69 13.15 10.42
C TYR A 161 9.54 12.16 9.61
N TRP A 162 9.86 11.02 10.19
CA TRP A 162 10.63 9.96 9.53
C TRP A 162 9.82 9.26 8.42
N HIS A 163 8.51 9.06 8.64
CA HIS A 163 7.60 8.51 7.64
C HIS A 163 7.45 9.46 6.45
N GLN A 164 7.28 10.77 6.73
CA GLN A 164 7.29 11.80 5.69
C GLN A 164 8.58 11.75 4.86
N ALA A 165 9.73 11.72 5.54
CA ALA A 165 11.03 11.66 4.88
C ALA A 165 11.23 10.38 4.06
N HIS A 166 10.80 9.22 4.60
CA HIS A 166 10.90 7.94 3.91
C HIS A 166 10.00 7.86 2.68
N SER A 167 8.70 8.09 2.83
CA SER A 167 7.72 7.83 1.77
C SER A 167 7.58 8.96 0.77
N PHE A 168 7.53 10.22 1.25
CA PHE A 168 7.11 11.38 0.46
C PHE A 168 8.26 12.34 0.09
N VAL A 169 9.48 12.07 0.56
CA VAL A 169 10.67 12.85 0.18
C VAL A 169 11.66 11.99 -0.61
N ARG A 170 11.89 10.73 -0.23
CA ARG A 170 12.85 9.83 -0.87
C ARG A 170 12.20 8.66 -1.60
N GLY A 171 11.06 8.18 -1.10
CA GLY A 171 10.40 6.96 -1.55
C GLY A 171 9.55 7.13 -2.79
N ASN A 172 8.70 6.15 -3.03
CA ASN A 172 7.89 6.03 -4.24
C ASN A 172 6.90 7.17 -4.44
N TRP A 173 6.52 7.88 -3.37
CA TRP A 173 5.58 9.01 -3.41
C TRP A 173 6.26 10.38 -3.34
N ARG A 174 7.57 10.47 -3.70
CA ARG A 174 8.34 11.73 -3.73
C ARG A 174 7.90 12.68 -4.85
N ASN A 175 7.30 12.14 -5.90
CA ASN A 175 6.88 12.86 -7.09
C ASN A 175 5.47 12.42 -7.48
N GLU A 176 4.56 13.38 -7.59
CA GLU A 176 3.16 13.12 -7.94
C GLU A 176 3.00 12.53 -9.34
N ALA A 177 3.84 12.96 -10.30
CA ALA A 177 3.80 12.42 -11.65
C ALA A 177 4.28 10.95 -11.76
N GLU A 178 5.08 10.49 -10.80
CA GLU A 178 5.59 9.12 -10.75
C GLU A 178 4.65 8.17 -9.99
N SER A 179 3.78 8.69 -9.13
CA SER A 179 2.89 7.87 -8.29
C SER A 179 1.50 8.49 -8.13
N SER A 180 1.28 9.20 -7.04
CA SER A 180 0.04 9.93 -6.75
C SER A 180 0.31 11.03 -5.72
N ALA A 181 -0.59 12.03 -5.66
CA ALA A 181 -0.50 13.09 -4.65
C ALA A 181 -0.53 12.50 -3.23
N MET A 182 0.27 13.07 -2.31
CA MET A 182 0.31 12.64 -0.90
C MET A 182 -1.09 12.61 -0.28
N LEU A 183 -1.94 13.58 -0.56
CA LEU A 183 -3.31 13.62 -0.07
C LEU A 183 -4.09 12.37 -0.49
N LEU A 184 -3.94 11.94 -1.73
CA LEU A 184 -4.58 10.72 -2.23
C LEU A 184 -3.90 9.45 -1.66
N ALA A 185 -2.58 9.34 -1.76
CA ALA A 185 -1.84 8.15 -1.32
C ALA A 185 -2.01 7.85 0.18
N LYS A 186 -2.18 8.89 1.02
CA LYS A 186 -2.33 8.77 2.46
C LYS A 186 -3.74 9.01 2.96
N SER A 187 -4.34 10.16 2.65
CA SER A 187 -5.61 10.56 3.23
C SER A 187 -6.84 9.95 2.55
N CYS A 188 -6.67 9.14 1.49
CA CYS A 188 -7.76 8.29 1.01
C CYS A 188 -8.33 7.41 2.13
N HIS A 189 -7.51 6.95 3.08
CA HIS A 189 -7.96 6.25 4.28
C HIS A 189 -8.83 7.11 5.18
N ASP A 190 -8.50 8.40 5.35
CA ASP A 190 -9.25 9.30 6.22
C ASP A 190 -10.60 9.66 5.63
N VAL A 191 -10.64 9.95 4.33
CA VAL A 191 -11.88 10.22 3.60
C VAL A 191 -12.79 8.99 3.60
N ASP A 192 -12.23 7.82 3.35
CA ASP A 192 -12.95 6.55 3.41
C ASP A 192 -13.48 6.27 4.82
N TRP A 193 -12.67 6.49 5.85
CA TRP A 193 -13.05 6.30 7.24
C TRP A 193 -14.21 7.23 7.62
N LEU A 194 -14.14 8.51 7.26
CA LEU A 194 -15.23 9.47 7.48
C LEU A 194 -16.52 9.01 6.81
N ARG A 195 -16.43 8.56 5.55
CA ARG A 195 -17.59 8.03 4.82
C ARG A 195 -18.18 6.80 5.49
N TYR A 196 -17.32 5.89 5.99
CA TYR A 196 -17.73 4.68 6.70
C TYR A 196 -18.40 4.99 8.04
N ILE A 197 -17.82 5.87 8.83
CA ILE A 197 -18.33 6.23 10.16
C ILE A 197 -19.66 7.01 10.05
N LEU A 198 -19.72 7.99 9.16
CA LEU A 198 -20.90 8.87 9.03
C LEU A 198 -22.04 8.22 8.25
N GLY A 199 -21.76 7.30 7.35
CA GLY A 199 -22.79 6.64 6.52
C GLY A 199 -23.46 7.54 5.46
N VAL A 200 -23.06 8.82 5.33
CA VAL A 200 -23.66 9.80 4.44
C VAL A 200 -22.68 10.30 3.39
N PRO A 201 -23.14 10.68 2.17
CA PRO A 201 -22.25 11.22 1.14
C PRO A 201 -21.74 12.63 1.50
N CYS A 202 -20.52 12.94 1.06
CA CYS A 202 -19.98 14.30 1.13
C CYS A 202 -20.76 15.21 0.16
N LYS A 203 -21.21 16.38 0.64
CA LYS A 203 -21.90 17.38 -0.19
C LYS A 203 -20.98 18.47 -0.71
N LYS A 204 -20.01 18.89 0.08
CA LYS A 204 -19.04 19.94 -0.25
C LYS A 204 -17.71 19.63 0.39
N VAL A 205 -16.62 19.98 -0.28
CA VAL A 205 -15.26 19.87 0.22
C VAL A 205 -14.52 21.18 -0.05
N SER A 206 -13.66 21.57 0.88
CA SER A 206 -12.66 22.61 0.70
C SER A 206 -11.34 22.10 1.25
N SER A 207 -10.23 22.40 0.58
CA SER A 207 -8.92 21.95 0.96
C SER A 207 -7.92 23.11 0.94
N PHE A 208 -7.08 23.16 1.96
CA PHE A 208 -5.98 24.11 2.06
C PHE A 208 -4.72 23.35 2.44
N GLY A 209 -3.61 23.67 1.78
CA GLY A 209 -2.36 22.99 2.02
C GLY A 209 -1.16 23.89 1.77
N ASN A 210 0.00 23.53 2.36
CA ASN A 210 1.25 24.22 2.15
C ASN A 210 2.41 23.25 2.36
N LEU A 211 3.36 23.21 1.40
CA LEU A 211 4.63 22.55 1.59
C LEU A 211 5.60 23.54 2.25
N LYS A 212 5.74 23.48 3.58
CA LYS A 212 6.51 24.44 4.34
C LYS A 212 8.00 24.06 4.47
N HIS A 213 8.32 22.78 4.68
CA HIS A 213 9.66 22.37 5.12
C HIS A 213 10.52 21.77 3.98
N PHE A 214 10.02 20.79 3.25
CA PHE A 214 10.78 20.11 2.20
C PHE A 214 10.78 20.91 0.89
N ARG A 215 11.44 22.07 0.91
CA ARG A 215 11.57 23.02 -0.20
C ARG A 215 13.05 23.39 -0.38
N ALA A 216 13.42 23.75 -1.60
CA ALA A 216 14.81 24.11 -1.93
C ALA A 216 15.33 25.26 -1.05
N GLU A 217 14.47 26.25 -0.78
CA GLU A 217 14.82 27.44 0.02
C GLU A 217 15.00 27.11 1.52
N GLN A 218 14.51 25.96 1.96
CA GLN A 218 14.65 25.47 3.35
C GLN A 218 15.82 24.49 3.51
N LYS A 219 16.57 24.21 2.44
CA LYS A 219 17.76 23.37 2.51
C LYS A 219 18.79 24.03 3.44
N PRO A 220 19.27 23.34 4.50
CA PRO A 220 20.29 23.89 5.39
C PRO A 220 21.57 24.25 4.62
N ALA A 221 22.20 25.35 5.00
CA ALA A 221 23.52 25.71 4.45
C ALA A 221 24.52 24.58 4.72
N GLY A 222 25.28 24.18 3.71
CA GLY A 222 26.22 23.06 3.81
C GLY A 222 25.62 21.66 3.65
N ALA A 223 24.30 21.53 3.47
CA ALA A 223 23.71 20.22 3.22
C ALA A 223 24.13 19.67 1.84
N ALA A 224 24.67 18.43 1.84
CA ALA A 224 25.08 17.73 0.63
C ALA A 224 23.88 17.25 -0.22
N ALA A 225 24.16 16.68 -1.39
CA ALA A 225 23.14 16.06 -2.24
C ALA A 225 22.68 14.69 -1.69
N ARG A 226 23.55 13.95 -1.03
CA ARG A 226 23.29 12.64 -0.44
C ARG A 226 23.52 12.67 1.07
N CYS A 227 22.72 11.93 1.82
CA CYS A 227 22.89 11.84 3.28
C CYS A 227 24.22 11.21 3.70
N LEU A 228 24.77 10.29 2.90
CA LEU A 228 26.05 9.63 3.18
C LEU A 228 27.25 10.61 3.08
N ASP A 229 27.12 11.66 2.27
CA ASP A 229 28.17 12.65 2.01
C ASP A 229 27.94 13.95 2.80
N CYS A 230 26.97 13.96 3.73
CA CYS A 230 26.51 15.17 4.39
C CYS A 230 27.09 15.32 5.80
N ASP A 231 27.89 16.36 6.02
CA ASP A 231 28.48 16.68 7.35
C ASP A 231 27.41 17.00 8.42
N LEU A 232 26.20 17.39 7.99
CA LEU A 232 25.08 17.69 8.89
C LEU A 232 24.31 16.44 9.32
N ALA A 233 24.67 15.23 8.86
CA ALA A 233 23.91 14.02 9.10
C ALA A 233 23.73 13.71 10.60
N SER A 234 24.72 14.05 11.44
CA SER A 234 24.69 13.85 12.89
C SER A 234 23.63 14.70 13.60
N GLU A 235 23.29 15.86 13.07
CA GLU A 235 22.28 16.77 13.65
C GLU A 235 20.93 16.72 12.91
N CYS A 236 20.92 16.25 11.68
CA CYS A 236 19.72 16.21 10.86
C CYS A 236 18.75 15.12 11.31
N ALA A 237 17.52 15.51 11.68
CA ALA A 237 16.44 14.57 12.03
C ALA A 237 16.02 13.68 10.85
N TYR A 238 16.26 14.11 9.63
CA TYR A 238 15.88 13.41 8.39
C TYR A 238 17.02 12.61 7.75
N ALA A 239 18.18 12.51 8.41
CA ALA A 239 19.31 11.75 7.89
C ALA A 239 18.93 10.28 7.68
N ALA A 240 19.24 9.76 6.49
CA ALA A 240 18.93 8.37 6.13
C ALA A 240 19.60 7.38 7.09
N GLN A 241 20.85 7.65 7.48
CA GLN A 241 21.59 6.84 8.45
C GLN A 241 20.84 6.69 9.77
N LYS A 242 20.24 7.79 10.29
CA LYS A 242 19.47 7.72 11.54
C LYS A 242 18.17 6.95 11.38
N ILE A 243 17.47 7.16 10.26
CA ILE A 243 16.16 6.54 10.02
C ILE A 243 16.30 5.03 9.78
N TYR A 244 17.33 4.60 9.05
CA TYR A 244 17.46 3.21 8.63
C TYR A 244 18.51 2.43 9.45
N LEU A 245 19.77 2.89 9.50
CA LEU A 245 20.82 2.16 10.22
C LEU A 245 20.56 2.12 11.73
N GLY A 246 20.03 3.21 12.30
CA GLY A 246 19.64 3.21 13.72
C GLY A 246 18.64 2.09 14.03
N ARG A 247 17.64 1.89 13.14
CA ARG A 247 16.67 0.80 13.30
C ARG A 247 17.28 -0.58 13.17
N VAL A 248 18.17 -0.79 12.19
CA VAL A 248 18.89 -2.07 12.03
C VAL A 248 19.68 -2.42 13.28
N ARG A 249 20.42 -1.45 13.83
CA ARG A 249 21.21 -1.60 15.07
C ARG A 249 20.34 -1.91 16.30
N ASP A 250 19.13 -1.39 16.31
CA ASP A 250 18.12 -1.66 17.35
C ASP A 250 17.35 -2.97 17.10
N GLY A 251 17.70 -3.75 16.07
CA GLY A 251 16.99 -4.98 15.68
C GLY A 251 15.62 -4.77 15.04
N GLN A 252 15.28 -3.53 14.66
CA GLN A 252 14.01 -3.17 14.01
C GLN A 252 14.17 -3.26 12.49
N THR A 253 14.17 -4.46 11.96
CA THR A 253 14.42 -4.74 10.53
C THR A 253 13.18 -4.73 9.64
N GLY A 254 11.99 -4.55 10.20
CA GLY A 254 10.75 -4.38 9.45
C GLY A 254 10.64 -3.00 8.77
N TRP A 255 9.45 -2.67 8.29
CA TRP A 255 9.23 -1.39 7.63
C TRP A 255 9.69 -0.19 8.49
N PRO A 256 10.44 0.78 7.95
CA PRO A 256 10.74 1.04 6.53
C PRO A 256 12.08 0.47 6.03
N VAL A 257 12.75 -0.41 6.78
CA VAL A 257 14.08 -0.96 6.39
C VAL A 257 13.94 -2.01 5.30
N ASP A 258 13.04 -2.98 5.49
CA ASP A 258 12.79 -4.13 4.61
C ASP A 258 12.30 -3.79 3.20
N VAL A 259 11.95 -2.52 2.95
CA VAL A 259 11.57 -2.04 1.61
C VAL A 259 12.72 -1.38 0.84
N LEU A 260 13.86 -1.12 1.50
CA LEU A 260 15.05 -0.57 0.86
C LEU A 260 15.85 -1.65 0.14
N THR A 261 16.07 -2.75 0.84
CA THR A 261 16.85 -3.90 0.39
C THR A 261 16.25 -5.17 0.97
N PRO A 262 16.35 -6.30 0.26
CA PRO A 262 15.95 -7.59 0.78
C PRO A 262 16.79 -8.06 1.96
N ASP A 263 18.08 -7.69 2.01
CA ASP A 263 18.96 -8.00 3.11
C ASP A 263 18.99 -6.82 4.08
N VAL A 264 18.49 -7.03 5.29
CA VAL A 264 18.24 -5.99 6.29
C VAL A 264 19.40 -5.84 7.29
N ASP A 265 20.64 -6.04 6.85
CA ASP A 265 21.85 -5.73 7.59
C ASP A 265 22.41 -4.33 7.30
N GLU A 266 23.40 -3.89 8.07
CA GLU A 266 23.99 -2.56 7.90
C GLU A 266 24.69 -2.38 6.56
N GLU A 267 25.33 -3.40 6.03
CA GLU A 267 26.08 -3.31 4.77
C GLU A 267 25.12 -3.14 3.59
N ALA A 268 24.09 -3.95 3.51
CA ALA A 268 23.07 -3.88 2.47
C ALA A 268 22.27 -2.58 2.49
N VAL A 269 22.02 -2.02 3.68
CA VAL A 269 21.29 -0.74 3.84
C VAL A 269 22.17 0.46 3.48
N LEU A 270 23.50 0.33 3.49
CA LEU A 270 24.44 1.39 3.09
C LEU A 270 24.68 1.48 1.57
N GLN A 271 24.44 0.40 0.82
CA GLN A 271 24.57 0.36 -0.65
C GLN A 271 23.39 1.02 -1.35
#